data_db465706cce126a77e4660878954a5d8
#
_entry.id   db465706cce126a77e4660878954a5d8
#
_cell.length_a   1.000
_cell.length_b   1.000
_cell.length_c   1.000
_cell.angle_alpha   90.00
_cell.angle_beta   90.00
_cell.angle_gamma   90.00
#
_symmetry.space_group_name_H-M   'P 1'
#
loop_
_entity.id
_entity.type
_entity.pdbx_description
1 polymer ?
#
loop_
_entity_poly.entity_id
_entity_poly.type
_entity_poly.pdbx_seq_one_letter_code
_entity_poly.pdbx_strand_id
1 'polypeptide(L)'
;MKVLIDTNIILKILLNQERANEARKLLENSDNFAFFLSDFSLHSIGILLFRTKRHYSFYQFLKDMIFSEILSILSLSCEDMNRVIEVSTRFDLNFDDAYQYVVAEKYGLTIISFDSDFNKTELGRKTPNEVLEELNLLRQK
;
A
#
# COMPACT_ATOMS: atom_id res chain seq x y z
N MET A 1 -5.35 0.29 13.75
CA MET A 1 -4.92 -0.79 12.83
C MET A 1 -3.77 -0.31 11.97
N LYS A 2 -2.73 -1.12 11.85
CA LYS A 2 -1.55 -0.81 11.02
C LYS A 2 -1.69 -1.47 9.65
N VAL A 3 -1.64 -0.69 8.59
CA VAL A 3 -1.86 -1.19 7.24
C VAL A 3 -0.77 -0.71 6.29
N LEU A 4 -0.42 -1.57 5.34
CA LEU A 4 0.48 -1.24 4.23
C LEU A 4 -0.38 -0.95 3.01
N ILE A 5 -0.23 0.24 2.47
CA ILE A 5 -0.99 0.69 1.29
C ILE A 5 -0.19 0.30 0.05
N ASP A 6 -0.78 -0.54 -0.80
CA ASP A 6 -0.15 -0.93 -2.05
C ASP A 6 -0.18 0.22 -3.06
N THR A 7 0.76 0.18 -3.99
CA THR A 7 0.92 1.21 -5.03
C THR A 7 -0.38 1.50 -5.76
N ASN A 8 -1.16 0.47 -6.10
CA ASN A 8 -2.40 0.63 -6.88
C ASN A 8 -3.46 1.46 -6.15
N ILE A 9 -3.49 1.44 -4.82
CA ILE A 9 -4.42 2.27 -4.04
C ILE A 9 -4.15 3.76 -4.30
N ILE A 10 -2.89 4.15 -4.21
CA ILE A 10 -2.47 5.54 -4.41
C ILE A 10 -2.68 5.98 -5.87
N LEU A 11 -2.30 5.12 -6.83
CA LEU A 11 -2.45 5.44 -8.25
C LEU A 11 -3.91 5.59 -8.66
N LYS A 12 -4.82 4.81 -8.12
CA LYS A 12 -6.26 4.98 -8.38
C LYS A 12 -6.72 6.37 -8.00
N ILE A 13 -6.26 6.87 -6.85
CA ILE A 13 -6.61 8.22 -6.39
C ILE A 13 -5.97 9.28 -7.30
N LEU A 14 -4.67 9.19 -7.52
CA LEU A 14 -3.93 10.23 -8.25
C LEU A 14 -4.32 10.31 -9.73
N LEU A 15 -4.71 9.19 -10.33
CA LEU A 15 -5.14 9.12 -11.73
C LEU A 15 -6.67 9.16 -11.88
N ASN A 16 -7.39 9.29 -10.77
CA ASN A 16 -8.85 9.33 -10.73
C ASN A 16 -9.50 8.18 -11.52
N GLN A 17 -9.02 6.97 -11.25
CA GLN A 17 -9.49 5.73 -11.88
C GLN A 17 -10.67 5.14 -11.13
N GLU A 18 -11.20 4.01 -11.64
CA GLU A 18 -12.25 3.25 -10.96
C GLU A 18 -11.81 2.90 -9.53
N ARG A 19 -12.77 2.93 -8.59
CA ARG A 19 -12.56 2.63 -7.18
C ARG A 19 -11.72 3.68 -6.44
N ALA A 20 -11.42 4.83 -7.07
CA ALA A 20 -10.70 5.92 -6.41
C ALA A 20 -11.41 6.42 -5.16
N ASN A 21 -12.75 6.51 -5.19
CA ASN A 21 -13.53 6.96 -4.04
C ASN A 21 -13.43 6.01 -2.86
N GLU A 22 -13.39 4.70 -3.11
CA GLU A 22 -13.18 3.68 -2.10
C GLU A 22 -11.82 3.87 -1.40
N ALA A 23 -10.78 4.10 -2.19
CA ALA A 23 -9.44 4.36 -1.68
C ALA A 23 -9.37 5.68 -0.89
N ARG A 24 -10.03 6.73 -1.38
CA ARG A 24 -10.08 8.03 -0.68
C ARG A 24 -10.74 7.92 0.69
N LYS A 25 -11.85 7.19 0.77
CA LYS A 25 -12.57 6.99 2.04
C LYS A 25 -11.66 6.32 3.08
N LEU A 26 -10.84 5.37 2.65
CA LEU A 26 -9.90 4.73 3.57
C LEU A 26 -8.90 5.75 4.12
N LEU A 27 -8.25 6.51 3.24
CA LEU A 27 -7.21 7.47 3.64
C LEU A 27 -7.77 8.64 4.46
N GLU A 28 -9.04 8.97 4.30
CA GLU A 28 -9.72 9.97 5.12
C GLU A 28 -9.92 9.52 6.57
N ASN A 29 -9.80 8.23 6.85
CA ASN A 29 -9.93 7.66 8.19
C ASN A 29 -8.59 7.57 8.93
N SER A 30 -7.72 8.57 8.77
CA SER A 30 -6.38 8.57 9.36
C SER A 30 -6.37 8.45 10.89
N ASP A 31 -7.46 8.83 11.56
CA ASP A 31 -7.56 8.72 13.02
C ASP A 31 -7.66 7.26 13.50
N ASN A 32 -8.07 6.35 12.64
CA ASN A 32 -8.34 4.94 12.98
C ASN A 32 -7.26 4.00 12.48
N PHE A 33 -6.35 4.48 11.63
CA PHE A 33 -5.32 3.67 10.99
C PHE A 33 -3.97 4.34 11.10
N ALA A 34 -2.93 3.52 11.23
CA ALA A 34 -1.56 3.93 10.94
C ALA A 34 -1.27 3.43 9.52
N PHE A 35 -1.10 4.35 8.59
CA PHE A 35 -0.86 4.05 7.18
C PHE A 35 0.63 4.03 6.87
N PHE A 36 1.06 2.97 6.18
CA PHE A 36 2.44 2.80 5.75
C PHE A 36 2.51 2.58 4.25
N LEU A 37 3.58 3.06 3.66
CA LEU A 37 3.89 2.88 2.25
C LEU A 37 5.32 2.37 2.15
N SER A 38 5.60 1.41 1.28
CA SER A 38 6.99 1.00 1.07
C SER A 38 7.75 2.04 0.24
N ASP A 39 9.06 2.09 0.40
CA ASP A 39 9.92 2.90 -0.46
C ASP A 39 9.80 2.48 -1.92
N PHE A 40 9.60 1.18 -2.17
CA PHE A 40 9.35 0.68 -3.52
C PHE A 40 8.10 1.33 -4.14
N SER A 41 7.00 1.40 -3.39
CA SER A 41 5.77 2.06 -3.86
C SER A 41 5.99 3.54 -4.12
N LEU A 42 6.71 4.23 -3.23
CA LEU A 42 7.01 5.65 -3.42
C LEU A 42 7.76 5.89 -4.73
N HIS A 43 8.81 5.09 -4.99
CA HIS A 43 9.59 5.20 -6.22
C HIS A 43 8.76 4.84 -7.46
N SER A 44 7.93 3.80 -7.37
CA SER A 44 7.07 3.40 -8.49
C SER A 44 6.05 4.49 -8.86
N ILE A 45 5.46 5.13 -7.86
CA ILE A 45 4.56 6.26 -8.07
C ILE A 45 5.31 7.41 -8.76
N GLY A 46 6.50 7.74 -8.26
CA GLY A 46 7.33 8.78 -8.84
C GLY A 46 7.70 8.50 -10.29
N ILE A 47 8.12 7.27 -10.58
CA ILE A 47 8.49 6.87 -11.95
C ILE A 47 7.29 7.07 -12.89
N LEU A 48 6.11 6.59 -12.51
CA LEU A 48 4.92 6.69 -13.35
C LEU A 48 4.52 8.14 -13.60
N LEU A 49 4.47 8.95 -12.54
CA LEU A 49 4.05 10.34 -12.66
C LEU A 49 5.06 11.18 -13.45
N PHE A 50 6.36 10.88 -13.33
CA PHE A 50 7.39 11.53 -14.16
C PHE A 50 7.26 11.17 -15.63
N ARG A 51 7.04 9.87 -15.93
CA ARG A 51 6.87 9.40 -17.30
C ARG A 51 5.66 10.04 -17.99
N THR A 52 4.61 10.32 -17.23
CA THR A 52 3.37 10.93 -17.75
C THR A 52 3.37 12.44 -17.58
N LYS A 53 4.51 13.04 -17.24
CA LYS A 53 4.70 14.49 -17.06
C LYS A 53 3.75 15.08 -16.01
N ARG A 54 3.55 14.35 -14.94
CA ARG A 54 2.70 14.76 -13.81
C ARG A 54 3.52 15.07 -12.57
N HIS A 55 4.59 15.83 -12.74
CA HIS A 55 5.49 16.21 -11.64
C HIS A 55 4.78 16.93 -10.51
N TYR A 56 3.84 17.81 -10.85
CA TYR A 56 3.07 18.56 -9.87
C TYR A 56 2.18 17.64 -9.03
N SER A 57 1.56 16.63 -9.66
CA SER A 57 0.76 15.64 -8.93
C SER A 57 1.61 14.86 -7.93
N PHE A 58 2.84 14.53 -8.29
CA PHE A 58 3.77 13.88 -7.37
C PHE A 58 4.12 14.78 -6.20
N TYR A 59 4.41 16.05 -6.46
CA TYR A 59 4.69 17.04 -5.42
C TYR A 59 3.51 17.17 -4.44
N GLN A 60 2.29 17.27 -4.96
CA GLN A 60 1.09 17.35 -4.13
C GLN A 60 0.91 16.11 -3.27
N PHE A 61 1.15 14.94 -3.84
CA PHE A 61 1.11 13.68 -3.09
C PHE A 61 2.11 13.69 -1.93
N LEU A 62 3.35 14.08 -2.20
CA LEU A 62 4.39 14.16 -1.16
C LEU A 62 3.97 15.11 -0.05
N LYS A 63 3.47 16.29 -0.41
CA LYS A 63 3.06 17.30 0.53
C LYS A 63 1.88 16.86 1.39
N ASP A 64 0.84 16.31 0.74
CA ASP A 64 -0.41 16.00 1.40
C ASP A 64 -0.35 14.71 2.21
N MET A 65 0.46 13.74 1.81
CA MET A 65 0.46 12.41 2.39
C MET A 65 1.74 12.04 3.13
N ILE A 66 2.91 12.46 2.63
CA ILE A 66 4.20 12.06 3.20
C ILE A 66 4.71 13.10 4.17
N PHE A 67 4.82 14.37 3.74
CA PHE A 67 5.34 15.45 4.60
C PHE A 67 4.37 15.77 5.74
N SER A 68 3.08 15.53 5.55
CA SER A 68 2.05 15.65 6.59
C SER A 68 2.05 14.48 7.58
N GLU A 69 2.84 13.44 7.31
CA GLU A 69 2.96 12.24 8.13
C GLU A 69 1.71 11.35 8.16
N ILE A 70 0.79 11.50 7.20
CA ILE A 70 -0.35 10.57 7.06
C ILE A 70 0.15 9.18 6.64
N LEU A 71 1.09 9.13 5.67
CA LEU A 71 1.77 7.91 5.25
C LEU A 71 3.21 7.93 5.75
N SER A 72 3.62 6.87 6.43
CA SER A 72 5.01 6.68 6.85
C SER A 72 5.69 5.69 5.91
N ILE A 73 6.94 5.97 5.55
CA ILE A 73 7.69 5.14 4.59
C ILE A 73 8.46 4.07 5.34
N LEU A 74 8.37 2.82 4.85
CA LEU A 74 9.13 1.68 5.33
C LEU A 74 9.98 1.11 4.21
N SER A 75 11.12 0.53 4.57
CA SER A 75 12.06 -0.07 3.62
C SER A 75 12.58 -1.41 4.12
N LEU A 76 13.13 -2.17 3.19
CA LEU A 76 13.83 -3.43 3.46
C LEU A 76 15.32 -3.23 3.32
N SER A 77 16.09 -4.03 4.07
CA SER A 77 17.55 -4.07 3.94
C SER A 77 17.97 -5.03 2.83
N CYS A 78 19.28 -5.05 2.50
CA CYS A 78 19.80 -6.03 1.55
C CYS A 78 19.61 -7.46 2.03
N GLU A 79 19.73 -7.70 3.33
CA GLU A 79 19.53 -9.04 3.92
C GLU A 79 18.08 -9.51 3.75
N ASP A 80 17.12 -8.60 3.80
CA ASP A 80 15.71 -8.91 3.60
C ASP A 80 15.42 -9.47 2.20
N MET A 81 16.33 -9.23 1.23
CA MET A 81 16.15 -9.73 -0.14
C MET A 81 16.13 -11.26 -0.20
N ASN A 82 16.80 -11.94 0.73
CA ASN A 82 16.72 -13.40 0.82
C ASN A 82 15.27 -13.85 1.05
N ARG A 83 14.56 -13.16 1.94
CA ARG A 83 13.14 -13.46 2.19
C ARG A 83 12.26 -13.09 0.99
N VAL A 84 12.57 -12.01 0.30
CA VAL A 84 11.86 -11.61 -0.93
C VAL A 84 11.95 -12.73 -1.98
N ILE A 85 13.14 -13.31 -2.16
CA ILE A 85 13.34 -14.44 -3.09
C ILE A 85 12.51 -15.64 -2.67
N GLU A 86 12.52 -16.02 -1.37
CA GLU A 86 11.74 -17.13 -0.86
C GLU A 86 10.24 -16.95 -1.11
N VAL A 87 9.72 -15.77 -0.80
CA VAL A 87 8.30 -15.44 -0.95
C VAL A 87 7.90 -15.46 -2.43
N SER A 88 8.73 -14.86 -3.29
CA SER A 88 8.48 -14.86 -4.73
C SER A 88 8.40 -16.28 -5.28
N THR A 89 9.31 -17.15 -4.87
CA THR A 89 9.35 -18.54 -5.33
C THR A 89 8.18 -19.33 -4.77
N ARG A 90 7.89 -19.19 -3.48
CA ARG A 90 6.85 -19.97 -2.79
C ARG A 90 5.45 -19.64 -3.29
N PHE A 91 5.15 -18.36 -3.48
CA PHE A 91 3.80 -17.91 -3.82
C PHE A 91 3.65 -17.49 -5.29
N ASP A 92 4.69 -17.64 -6.08
CA ASP A 92 4.70 -17.24 -7.49
C ASP A 92 4.30 -15.75 -7.64
N LEU A 93 5.01 -14.90 -6.93
CA LEU A 93 4.82 -13.45 -6.98
C LEU A 93 5.95 -12.79 -7.75
N ASN A 94 5.63 -11.72 -8.48
CA ASN A 94 6.63 -10.83 -9.06
C ASN A 94 7.41 -10.12 -7.95
N PHE A 95 8.55 -9.54 -8.29
CA PHE A 95 9.41 -8.86 -7.31
C PHE A 95 8.66 -7.79 -6.51
N ASP A 96 7.87 -6.96 -7.19
CA ASP A 96 7.14 -5.87 -6.57
C ASP A 96 6.15 -6.38 -5.50
N ASP A 97 5.37 -7.40 -5.81
CA ASP A 97 4.42 -7.98 -4.87
C ASP A 97 5.13 -8.72 -3.73
N ALA A 98 6.23 -9.43 -4.04
CA ALA A 98 7.02 -10.10 -3.02
C ALA A 98 7.67 -9.08 -2.06
N TYR A 99 8.14 -7.95 -2.57
CA TYR A 99 8.69 -6.87 -1.76
C TYR A 99 7.64 -6.33 -0.78
N GLN A 100 6.44 -6.04 -1.28
CA GLN A 100 5.33 -5.55 -0.46
C GLN A 100 4.96 -6.58 0.63
N TYR A 101 4.88 -7.85 0.24
CA TYR A 101 4.59 -8.92 1.19
C TYR A 101 5.59 -8.96 2.34
N VAL A 102 6.89 -8.90 2.02
CA VAL A 102 7.95 -8.97 3.05
C VAL A 102 7.94 -7.73 3.95
N VAL A 103 7.63 -6.55 3.41
CA VAL A 103 7.43 -5.36 4.24
C VAL A 103 6.29 -5.59 5.23
N ALA A 104 5.15 -6.09 4.75
CA ALA A 104 4.01 -6.37 5.62
C ALA A 104 4.34 -7.42 6.69
N GLU A 105 5.03 -8.48 6.30
CA GLU A 105 5.44 -9.55 7.22
C GLU A 105 6.41 -9.02 8.28
N LYS A 106 7.43 -8.28 7.87
CA LYS A 106 8.48 -7.77 8.76
C LYS A 106 7.93 -6.80 9.80
N TYR A 107 7.02 -5.93 9.40
CA TYR A 107 6.50 -4.88 10.27
C TYR A 107 5.13 -5.18 10.86
N GLY A 108 4.57 -6.35 10.58
CA GLY A 108 3.29 -6.77 11.15
C GLY A 108 2.09 -5.98 10.63
N LEU A 109 2.00 -5.79 9.30
CA LEU A 109 0.98 -4.95 8.67
C LEU A 109 -0.03 -5.79 7.88
N THR A 110 -1.26 -5.30 7.80
CA THR A 110 -2.25 -5.82 6.87
C THR A 110 -2.06 -5.14 5.52
N ILE A 111 -1.98 -5.92 4.43
CA ILE A 111 -1.82 -5.40 3.08
C ILE A 111 -3.18 -4.91 2.58
N ILE A 112 -3.26 -3.66 2.15
CA ILE A 112 -4.43 -3.09 1.49
C ILE A 112 -4.11 -2.93 0.01
N SER A 113 -4.81 -3.68 -0.84
CA SER A 113 -4.53 -3.72 -2.27
C SER A 113 -5.78 -4.11 -3.05
N PHE A 114 -5.86 -3.67 -4.31
CA PHE A 114 -6.84 -4.17 -5.26
C PHE A 114 -6.34 -5.42 -6.01
N ASP A 115 -5.08 -5.80 -5.82
CA ASP A 115 -4.46 -6.93 -6.51
C ASP A 115 -4.82 -8.25 -5.84
N SER A 116 -5.52 -9.13 -6.56
CA SER A 116 -5.92 -10.44 -6.06
C SER A 116 -4.77 -11.44 -5.95
N ASP A 117 -3.58 -11.14 -6.52
CA ASP A 117 -2.43 -12.05 -6.43
C ASP A 117 -2.02 -12.33 -4.99
N PHE A 118 -2.24 -11.39 -4.08
CA PHE A 118 -1.95 -11.61 -2.65
C PHE A 118 -2.87 -12.65 -2.00
N ASN A 119 -4.01 -12.96 -2.60
CA ASN A 119 -4.96 -13.93 -2.02
C ASN A 119 -4.39 -15.35 -1.95
N LYS A 120 -3.39 -15.66 -2.76
CA LYS A 120 -2.70 -16.98 -2.74
C LYS A 120 -1.62 -17.07 -1.67
N THR A 121 -1.38 -16.01 -0.92
CA THR A 121 -0.35 -15.94 0.13
C THR A 121 -0.94 -16.19 1.52
N GLU A 122 -0.08 -16.44 2.51
CA GLU A 122 -0.54 -16.65 3.89
C GLU A 122 -1.15 -15.39 4.52
N LEU A 123 -0.55 -14.21 4.27
CA LEU A 123 -1.08 -12.96 4.82
C LEU A 123 -2.35 -12.50 4.12
N GLY A 124 -2.47 -12.80 2.82
CA GLY A 124 -3.57 -12.28 2.01
C GLY A 124 -3.53 -10.78 1.86
N ARG A 125 -4.66 -10.22 1.49
CA ARG A 125 -4.85 -8.77 1.38
C ARG A 125 -6.29 -8.42 1.73
N LYS A 126 -6.53 -7.14 1.97
CA LYS A 126 -7.88 -6.59 2.09
C LYS A 126 -8.02 -5.44 1.11
N THR A 127 -9.24 -5.25 0.61
CA THR A 127 -9.57 -4.03 -0.15
C THR A 127 -9.89 -2.91 0.82
N PRO A 128 -9.87 -1.64 0.38
CA PRO A 128 -10.28 -0.54 1.26
C PRO A 128 -11.68 -0.75 1.87
N ASN A 129 -12.66 -1.20 1.08
CA ASN A 129 -14.01 -1.44 1.59
C ASN A 129 -14.04 -2.53 2.66
N GLU A 130 -13.28 -3.62 2.47
CA GLU A 130 -13.24 -4.70 3.45
C GLU A 130 -12.72 -4.24 4.80
N VAL A 131 -11.64 -3.46 4.81
CA VAL A 131 -11.06 -2.99 6.07
C VAL A 131 -11.94 -1.92 6.73
N LEU A 132 -12.63 -1.10 5.93
CA LEU A 132 -13.60 -0.12 6.47
C LEU A 132 -14.80 -0.82 7.09
N GLU A 133 -15.29 -1.90 6.49
CA GLU A 133 -16.37 -2.72 7.06
C GLU A 133 -15.95 -3.35 8.39
N GLU A 134 -14.74 -3.87 8.49
CA GLU A 134 -14.20 -4.40 9.74
C GLU A 134 -14.18 -3.34 10.84
N LEU A 135 -13.74 -2.12 10.49
CA LEU A 135 -13.71 -1.02 11.45
C LEU A 135 -15.11 -0.69 11.95
N ASN A 136 -16.10 -0.66 11.07
CA ASN A 136 -17.49 -0.39 11.44
C ASN A 136 -18.05 -1.46 12.36
N LEU A 137 -17.74 -2.74 12.10
CA LEU A 137 -18.16 -3.85 12.93
C LEU A 137 -17.57 -3.76 14.34
N LEU A 138 -16.30 -3.37 14.45
CA LEU A 138 -15.65 -3.17 15.74
C LEU A 138 -16.29 -2.04 16.54
N ARG A 139 -16.71 -0.97 15.87
CA ARG A 139 -17.37 0.17 16.51
C ARG A 139 -18.77 -0.14 17.03
N GLN A 140 -19.43 -1.13 16.42
CA GLN A 140 -20.78 -1.55 16.83
C GLN A 140 -20.78 -2.46 18.07
N LYS A 141 -19.62 -2.92 18.46
CA LYS A 141 -19.45 -3.73 19.67
C LYS A 141 -19.05 -2.85 20.86
#